data_d1f68095e2df32c1f3d088db27c72bf0
#
_entry.id   d1f68095e2df32c1f3d088db27c72bf0
#
_cell.length_a   1.000
_cell.length_b   1.000
_cell.length_c   1.000
_cell.angle_alpha   90.00
_cell.angle_beta   90.00
_cell.angle_gamma   90.00
#
_symmetry.space_group_name_H-M   'P 1'
#
loop_
_entity.id
_entity.type
_entity.pdbx_description
1 polymer ?
#
loop_
_entity_poly.entity_id
_entity_poly.type
_entity_poly.pdbx_seq_one_letter_code
_entity_poly.pdbx_strand_id
1 'polypeptide(L)'
;MKSVCILLQNYYEFDVRVRRKAEALVAAGYSVDVLSLRSSHTEKTYTLNGVNVDTISLGKKRGSLARYVFEYVAFFLWAFVRVSLQMRWKRYAFIDVNTLPDFLVFAAVAAKWKGAKLILDMHEITPEFYISKYGIAENSWSVRLLKHLEKISFDFADHVITVNEPIRNLLVSRGLPRRKSTVIMNVVDEARFTHGSSSSTDADAATASGRFVIMYHGYLAEIYGLAIAIEAFCLVHNEMPGAEFWILGDGPEKGSLVSLTQRRGLASKVRLIGLVLPTEVPAWLNKCDIGILPMRRGIFLEFAFPNKLPEYIIMGKAVVISRLKAIQHYFSEEALAFFEPNNQADLARQMVRVYRDKGLRARLAARAKEEYTPIRWDVMKQRYLGLVEDTVGPGRRTAEQSRAAEVSLLQR
;
A
#
# COMPACT_ATOMS: atom_id res chain seq x y z
N MET A 1 -30.41 -0.46 8.40
CA MET A 1 -28.94 -0.49 8.21
C MET A 1 -28.60 0.53 7.15
N LYS A 2 -27.61 1.41 7.37
CA LYS A 2 -27.19 2.38 6.35
C LYS A 2 -26.43 1.63 5.26
N SER A 3 -26.71 1.94 3.99
CA SER A 3 -26.01 1.33 2.85
C SER A 3 -24.90 2.26 2.36
N VAL A 4 -23.80 1.68 1.96
CA VAL A 4 -22.66 2.36 1.38
C VAL A 4 -22.23 1.65 0.10
N CYS A 5 -21.63 2.41 -0.83
CA CYS A 5 -21.11 1.84 -2.07
C CYS A 5 -19.63 2.20 -2.22
N ILE A 6 -18.84 1.27 -2.69
CA ILE A 6 -17.42 1.48 -2.99
C ILE A 6 -17.21 1.28 -4.50
N LEU A 7 -16.61 2.28 -5.16
CA LEU A 7 -16.21 2.17 -6.57
C LEU A 7 -14.73 1.86 -6.65
N LEU A 8 -14.38 0.77 -7.34
CA LEU A 8 -13.02 0.27 -7.42
C LEU A 8 -12.69 -0.22 -8.84
N GLN A 9 -11.89 0.50 -9.60
CA GLN A 9 -11.39 0.06 -10.91
C GLN A 9 -10.21 -0.92 -10.74
N ASN A 10 -10.44 -1.97 -9.96
CA ASN A 10 -9.52 -3.08 -9.71
C ASN A 10 -10.32 -4.35 -9.38
N TYR A 11 -9.64 -5.48 -9.21
CA TYR A 11 -10.22 -6.73 -8.72
C TYR A 11 -10.36 -6.67 -7.20
N TYR A 12 -11.59 -6.71 -6.68
CA TYR A 12 -11.86 -6.53 -5.25
C TYR A 12 -11.18 -7.59 -4.37
N GLU A 13 -11.21 -8.84 -4.81
CA GLU A 13 -10.65 -9.98 -4.07
C GLU A 13 -9.13 -9.88 -3.85
N PHE A 14 -8.43 -9.13 -4.71
CA PHE A 14 -6.97 -8.94 -4.61
C PHE A 14 -6.59 -7.57 -4.04
N ASP A 15 -7.51 -6.62 -3.94
CA ASP A 15 -7.21 -5.31 -3.35
C ASP A 15 -7.41 -5.30 -1.83
N VAL A 16 -6.37 -5.72 -1.12
CA VAL A 16 -6.38 -5.83 0.34
C VAL A 16 -6.70 -4.50 1.04
N ARG A 17 -6.39 -3.35 0.42
CA ARG A 17 -6.66 -2.01 0.97
C ARG A 17 -8.15 -1.74 1.06
N VAL A 18 -8.83 -1.89 -0.09
CA VAL A 18 -10.27 -1.64 -0.18
C VAL A 18 -11.04 -2.70 0.60
N ARG A 19 -10.59 -3.97 0.55
CA ARG A 19 -11.20 -5.05 1.34
C ARG A 19 -11.23 -4.74 2.83
N ARG A 20 -10.11 -4.34 3.41
CA ARG A 20 -10.04 -4.01 4.85
C ARG A 20 -10.98 -2.88 5.25
N LYS A 21 -11.09 -1.83 4.41
CA LYS A 21 -12.05 -0.75 4.64
C LYS A 21 -13.50 -1.25 4.57
N ALA A 22 -13.82 -2.02 3.52
CA ALA A 22 -15.16 -2.59 3.33
C ALA A 22 -15.55 -3.53 4.48
N GLU A 23 -14.65 -4.43 4.88
CA GLU A 23 -14.86 -5.35 6.00
C GLU A 23 -14.99 -4.60 7.35
N ALA A 24 -14.24 -3.51 7.55
CA ALA A 24 -14.39 -2.65 8.71
C ALA A 24 -15.76 -1.97 8.76
N LEU A 25 -16.29 -1.54 7.62
CA LEU A 25 -17.65 -0.99 7.53
C LEU A 25 -18.73 -2.05 7.82
N VAL A 26 -18.58 -3.27 7.31
CA VAL A 26 -19.49 -4.37 7.64
C VAL A 26 -19.48 -4.66 9.14
N ALA A 27 -18.29 -4.73 9.74
CA ALA A 27 -18.15 -4.92 11.19
C ALA A 27 -18.76 -3.76 12.01
N ALA A 28 -18.77 -2.54 11.45
CA ALA A 28 -19.42 -1.37 12.06
C ALA A 28 -20.93 -1.28 11.79
N GLY A 29 -21.54 -2.30 11.14
CA GLY A 29 -22.98 -2.41 10.92
C GLY A 29 -23.52 -1.66 9.71
N TYR A 30 -22.66 -1.40 8.69
CA TYR A 30 -23.10 -0.90 7.39
C TYR A 30 -23.39 -2.06 6.42
N SER A 31 -24.32 -1.85 5.47
CA SER A 31 -24.46 -2.71 4.30
C SER A 31 -23.54 -2.19 3.21
N VAL A 32 -22.58 -3.00 2.77
CA VAL A 32 -21.55 -2.57 1.84
C VAL A 32 -21.73 -3.24 0.48
N ASP A 33 -21.86 -2.43 -0.55
CA ASP A 33 -21.83 -2.86 -1.95
C ASP A 33 -20.52 -2.36 -2.58
N VAL A 34 -19.89 -3.20 -3.40
CA VAL A 34 -18.68 -2.84 -4.16
C VAL A 34 -18.95 -3.02 -5.64
N LEU A 35 -18.63 -2.00 -6.45
CA LEU A 35 -18.59 -2.09 -7.90
C LEU A 35 -17.12 -2.21 -8.35
N SER A 36 -16.76 -3.34 -8.99
CA SER A 36 -15.36 -3.64 -9.30
C SER A 36 -15.18 -4.33 -10.65
N LEU A 37 -13.92 -4.59 -11.02
CA LEU A 37 -13.60 -5.45 -12.16
C LEU A 37 -13.81 -6.91 -11.79
N ARG A 38 -14.18 -7.74 -12.79
CA ARG A 38 -14.30 -9.19 -12.67
C ARG A 38 -12.97 -9.86 -13.00
N SER A 39 -12.46 -10.69 -12.10
CA SER A 39 -11.37 -11.61 -12.41
C SER A 39 -11.86 -12.88 -13.11
N SER A 40 -10.93 -13.72 -13.52
CA SER A 40 -11.25 -15.05 -14.09
C SER A 40 -11.82 -16.03 -13.06
N HIS A 41 -11.74 -15.71 -11.78
CA HIS A 41 -12.11 -16.61 -10.66
C HIS A 41 -13.40 -16.19 -9.95
N THR A 42 -14.04 -15.10 -10.39
CA THR A 42 -15.26 -14.59 -9.72
C THR A 42 -16.47 -14.56 -10.66
N GLU A 43 -17.65 -14.69 -10.07
CA GLU A 43 -18.92 -14.51 -10.74
C GLU A 43 -19.21 -13.01 -10.99
N LYS A 44 -20.31 -12.74 -11.74
CA LYS A 44 -20.77 -11.38 -11.99
C LYS A 44 -21.14 -10.66 -10.69
N THR A 45 -21.79 -11.38 -9.79
CA THR A 45 -22.15 -10.92 -8.45
C THR A 45 -21.80 -11.99 -7.43
N TYR A 46 -21.16 -11.61 -6.34
CA TYR A 46 -20.81 -12.53 -5.25
C TYR A 46 -20.75 -11.78 -3.92
N THR A 47 -20.69 -12.52 -2.83
CA THR A 47 -20.48 -11.96 -1.49
C THR A 47 -19.16 -12.46 -0.92
N LEU A 48 -18.36 -11.55 -0.36
CA LEU A 48 -17.09 -11.87 0.29
C LEU A 48 -17.02 -11.15 1.64
N ASN A 49 -16.92 -11.90 2.73
CA ASN A 49 -16.84 -11.39 4.11
C ASN A 49 -17.95 -10.37 4.45
N GLY A 50 -19.20 -10.64 4.00
CA GLY A 50 -20.36 -9.78 4.23
C GLY A 50 -20.46 -8.57 3.30
N VAL A 51 -19.56 -8.43 2.33
CA VAL A 51 -19.55 -7.39 1.32
C VAL A 51 -20.16 -7.92 0.02
N ASN A 52 -21.18 -7.24 -0.51
CA ASN A 52 -21.77 -7.57 -1.80
C ASN A 52 -20.96 -6.97 -2.94
N VAL A 53 -20.52 -7.78 -3.88
CA VAL A 53 -19.66 -7.34 -4.99
C VAL A 53 -20.39 -7.55 -6.32
N ASP A 54 -20.49 -6.49 -7.11
CA ASP A 54 -21.01 -6.50 -8.48
C ASP A 54 -19.89 -6.11 -9.45
N THR A 55 -19.71 -6.91 -10.50
CA THR A 55 -18.51 -6.81 -11.32
C THR A 55 -18.78 -6.66 -12.81
N ILE A 56 -17.86 -5.97 -13.50
CA ILE A 56 -17.80 -5.89 -14.95
C ILE A 56 -16.59 -6.64 -15.51
N SER A 57 -16.81 -7.41 -16.58
CA SER A 57 -15.71 -8.07 -17.30
C SER A 57 -15.01 -7.07 -18.25
N LEU A 58 -14.04 -6.35 -17.70
CA LEU A 58 -13.13 -5.48 -18.44
C LEU A 58 -11.72 -6.01 -18.19
N GLY A 59 -11.12 -6.64 -19.22
CA GLY A 59 -9.77 -7.17 -19.09
C GLY A 59 -8.75 -6.06 -18.85
N LYS A 60 -8.00 -6.15 -17.76
CA LYS A 60 -6.93 -5.23 -17.42
C LYS A 60 -5.68 -5.54 -18.26
N LYS A 61 -5.72 -5.23 -19.54
CA LYS A 61 -4.61 -5.42 -20.48
C LYS A 61 -3.72 -4.17 -20.44
N ARG A 62 -2.71 -4.18 -19.60
CA ARG A 62 -1.71 -3.11 -19.46
C ARG A 62 -0.87 -3.03 -20.76
N GLY A 63 -1.25 -2.15 -21.68
CA GLY A 63 -0.62 -1.94 -22.97
C GLY A 63 -0.41 -0.46 -23.27
N SER A 64 -1.06 0.04 -24.31
CA SER A 64 -0.97 1.44 -24.74
C SER A 64 -1.78 2.39 -23.87
N LEU A 65 -1.44 3.70 -23.89
CA LEU A 65 -2.20 4.76 -23.22
C LEU A 65 -3.68 4.78 -23.64
N ALA A 66 -3.95 4.59 -24.95
CA ALA A 66 -5.33 4.54 -25.47
C ALA A 66 -6.14 3.42 -24.80
N ARG A 67 -5.51 2.26 -24.54
CA ARG A 67 -6.17 1.14 -23.85
C ARG A 67 -6.49 1.49 -22.40
N TYR A 68 -5.61 2.19 -21.69
CA TYR A 68 -5.89 2.68 -20.34
C TYR A 68 -7.08 3.64 -20.31
N VAL A 69 -7.10 4.61 -21.22
CA VAL A 69 -8.21 5.57 -21.33
C VAL A 69 -9.51 4.84 -21.59
N PHE A 70 -9.52 3.90 -22.54
CA PHE A 70 -10.71 3.08 -22.84
C PHE A 70 -11.20 2.32 -21.58
N GLU A 71 -10.31 1.63 -20.86
CA GLU A 71 -10.68 0.85 -19.66
C GLU A 71 -11.26 1.76 -18.57
N TYR A 72 -10.70 2.95 -18.38
CA TYR A 72 -11.18 3.92 -17.39
C TYR A 72 -12.54 4.50 -17.77
N VAL A 73 -12.74 4.88 -19.03
CA VAL A 73 -14.02 5.43 -19.52
C VAL A 73 -15.10 4.35 -19.50
N ALA A 74 -14.80 3.13 -19.95
CA ALA A 74 -15.75 2.03 -19.95
C ALA A 74 -16.20 1.67 -18.51
N PHE A 75 -15.27 1.61 -17.56
CA PHE A 75 -15.59 1.39 -16.15
C PHE A 75 -16.41 2.54 -15.56
N PHE A 76 -16.05 3.78 -15.86
CA PHE A 76 -16.78 4.97 -15.45
C PHE A 76 -18.25 4.94 -15.91
N LEU A 77 -18.49 4.68 -17.22
CA LEU A 77 -19.84 4.63 -17.78
C LEU A 77 -20.66 3.50 -17.14
N TRP A 78 -20.06 2.33 -16.97
CA TRP A 78 -20.72 1.22 -16.29
C TRP A 78 -21.06 1.55 -14.85
N ALA A 79 -20.11 2.08 -14.07
CA ALA A 79 -20.31 2.46 -12.68
C ALA A 79 -21.40 3.55 -12.54
N PHE A 80 -21.39 4.57 -13.44
CA PHE A 80 -22.42 5.60 -13.49
C PHE A 80 -23.82 5.00 -13.70
N VAL A 81 -23.99 4.10 -14.68
CA VAL A 81 -25.27 3.44 -14.94
C VAL A 81 -25.68 2.56 -13.75
N ARG A 82 -24.76 1.78 -13.21
CA ARG A 82 -25.05 0.88 -12.06
C ARG A 82 -25.45 1.66 -10.82
N VAL A 83 -24.70 2.70 -10.42
CA VAL A 83 -25.06 3.57 -9.30
C VAL A 83 -26.42 4.22 -9.55
N SER A 84 -26.65 4.79 -10.73
CA SER A 84 -27.92 5.46 -11.07
C SER A 84 -29.13 4.52 -11.00
N LEU A 85 -28.96 3.28 -11.46
CA LEU A 85 -30.01 2.25 -11.38
C LEU A 85 -30.25 1.81 -9.94
N GLN A 86 -29.18 1.53 -9.16
CA GLN A 86 -29.29 1.10 -7.77
C GLN A 86 -29.96 2.15 -6.90
N MET A 87 -29.76 3.43 -7.18
CA MET A 87 -30.42 4.55 -6.50
C MET A 87 -31.95 4.61 -6.68
N ARG A 88 -32.57 3.73 -7.49
CA ARG A 88 -34.04 3.62 -7.62
C ARG A 88 -34.67 2.94 -6.40
N TRP A 89 -33.93 1.99 -5.79
CA TRP A 89 -34.43 1.15 -4.67
C TRP A 89 -33.52 1.13 -3.45
N LYS A 90 -32.24 1.59 -3.57
CA LYS A 90 -31.30 1.75 -2.46
C LYS A 90 -30.96 3.23 -2.26
N ARG A 91 -30.84 3.68 -1.01
CA ARG A 91 -30.28 5.00 -0.66
C ARG A 91 -28.91 4.78 -0.02
N TYR A 92 -27.86 5.14 -0.71
CA TYR A 92 -26.54 5.14 -0.14
C TYR A 92 -26.32 6.34 0.77
N ALA A 93 -25.79 6.11 1.97
CA ALA A 93 -25.40 7.17 2.88
C ALA A 93 -24.16 7.89 2.36
N PHE A 94 -23.21 7.11 1.83
CA PHE A 94 -22.06 7.66 1.11
C PHE A 94 -21.57 6.68 0.02
N ILE A 95 -20.75 7.23 -0.90
CA ILE A 95 -20.00 6.46 -1.89
C ILE A 95 -18.52 6.75 -1.70
N ASP A 96 -17.70 5.71 -1.49
CA ASP A 96 -16.25 5.74 -1.42
C ASP A 96 -15.69 5.42 -2.81
N VAL A 97 -15.06 6.40 -3.45
CA VAL A 97 -14.52 6.28 -4.80
C VAL A 97 -13.00 6.18 -4.75
N ASN A 98 -12.48 5.01 -5.13
CA ASN A 98 -11.05 4.73 -5.08
C ASN A 98 -10.38 5.06 -6.42
N THR A 99 -9.36 5.92 -6.39
CA THR A 99 -8.56 6.23 -7.58
C THR A 99 -7.63 5.06 -7.93
N LEU A 100 -7.17 4.85 -9.15
CA LEU A 100 -7.34 5.61 -10.37
C LEU A 100 -8.57 5.15 -11.16
N PRO A 101 -9.20 5.99 -11.98
CA PRO A 101 -8.92 7.40 -12.28
C PRO A 101 -9.65 8.36 -11.33
N ASP A 102 -9.12 9.59 -11.16
CA ASP A 102 -9.68 10.59 -10.24
C ASP A 102 -11.10 11.01 -10.64
N PHE A 103 -11.36 11.16 -11.94
CA PHE A 103 -12.68 11.53 -12.47
C PHE A 103 -13.78 10.47 -12.23
N LEU A 104 -13.42 9.29 -11.71
CA LEU A 104 -14.40 8.25 -11.36
C LEU A 104 -15.42 8.76 -10.32
N VAL A 105 -15.08 9.77 -9.53
CA VAL A 105 -15.99 10.39 -8.56
C VAL A 105 -17.26 10.94 -9.20
N PHE A 106 -17.22 11.36 -10.48
CA PHE A 106 -18.39 11.86 -11.19
C PHE A 106 -19.38 10.75 -11.55
N ALA A 107 -18.98 9.47 -11.53
CA ALA A 107 -19.90 8.35 -11.71
C ALA A 107 -20.97 8.28 -10.59
N ALA A 108 -20.71 8.91 -9.46
CA ALA A 108 -21.61 8.98 -8.32
C ALA A 108 -22.51 10.23 -8.28
N VAL A 109 -22.57 11.04 -9.37
CA VAL A 109 -23.32 12.30 -9.41
C VAL A 109 -24.81 12.11 -9.09
N ALA A 110 -25.45 11.05 -9.61
CA ALA A 110 -26.85 10.74 -9.34
C ALA A 110 -27.11 10.47 -7.83
N ALA A 111 -26.16 9.80 -7.16
CA ALA A 111 -26.23 9.54 -5.74
C ALA A 111 -26.04 10.83 -4.93
N LYS A 112 -25.11 11.69 -5.33
CA LYS A 112 -24.90 13.00 -4.70
C LYS A 112 -26.16 13.86 -4.75
N TRP A 113 -26.84 13.93 -5.89
CA TRP A 113 -28.11 14.66 -6.03
C TRP A 113 -29.23 14.09 -5.13
N LYS A 114 -29.15 12.80 -4.79
CA LYS A 114 -30.08 12.17 -3.83
C LYS A 114 -29.61 12.25 -2.37
N GLY A 115 -28.57 13.04 -2.09
CA GLY A 115 -28.08 13.33 -0.73
C GLY A 115 -26.99 12.40 -0.22
N ALA A 116 -26.49 11.44 -1.02
CA ALA A 116 -25.34 10.65 -0.64
C ALA A 116 -24.07 11.53 -0.56
N LYS A 117 -23.23 11.30 0.44
CA LYS A 117 -21.91 11.94 0.55
C LYS A 117 -20.91 11.23 -0.34
N LEU A 118 -19.96 11.97 -0.89
CA LEU A 118 -18.90 11.41 -1.72
C LEU A 118 -17.55 11.53 -1.03
N ILE A 119 -16.90 10.38 -0.82
CA ILE A 119 -15.51 10.29 -0.33
C ILE A 119 -14.65 9.88 -1.52
N LEU A 120 -13.66 10.71 -1.86
CA LEU A 120 -12.66 10.39 -2.88
C LEU A 120 -11.41 9.87 -2.17
N ASP A 121 -11.10 8.59 -2.37
CA ASP A 121 -9.92 7.95 -1.77
C ASP A 121 -8.78 7.92 -2.78
N MET A 122 -7.82 8.83 -2.58
CA MET A 122 -6.69 9.04 -3.47
C MET A 122 -5.50 8.19 -3.03
N HIS A 123 -5.37 7.03 -3.65
CA HIS A 123 -4.26 6.10 -3.38
C HIS A 123 -2.94 6.51 -4.02
N GLU A 124 -3.02 7.23 -5.13
CA GLU A 124 -1.88 7.67 -5.93
C GLU A 124 -2.10 9.11 -6.39
N ILE A 125 -1.02 9.82 -6.64
CA ILE A 125 -1.04 11.15 -7.26
C ILE A 125 -0.92 10.96 -8.78
N THR A 126 -2.05 11.07 -9.47
CA THR A 126 -2.18 10.77 -10.91
C THR A 126 -1.18 11.52 -11.78
N PRO A 127 -0.95 12.84 -11.62
CA PRO A 127 0.02 13.59 -12.43
C PRO A 127 1.46 13.06 -12.27
N GLU A 128 1.95 12.84 -11.04
CA GLU A 128 3.30 12.37 -10.76
C GLU A 128 3.50 10.93 -11.21
N PHE A 129 2.50 10.07 -11.03
CA PHE A 129 2.52 8.70 -11.53
C PHE A 129 2.65 8.68 -13.07
N TYR A 130 1.89 9.54 -13.76
CA TYR A 130 1.91 9.66 -15.22
C TYR A 130 3.26 10.17 -15.72
N ILE A 131 3.82 11.22 -15.10
CA ILE A 131 5.16 11.73 -15.39
C ILE A 131 6.21 10.62 -15.23
N SER A 132 6.19 9.94 -14.09
CA SER A 132 7.17 8.89 -13.77
C SER A 132 7.07 7.69 -14.71
N LYS A 133 5.84 7.30 -15.08
CA LYS A 133 5.61 6.10 -15.90
C LYS A 133 5.93 6.31 -17.38
N TYR A 134 5.64 7.49 -17.92
CA TYR A 134 5.75 7.76 -19.36
C TYR A 134 6.90 8.71 -19.71
N GLY A 135 7.68 9.19 -18.74
CA GLY A 135 8.79 10.11 -18.95
C GLY A 135 8.37 11.46 -19.53
N ILE A 136 7.15 11.92 -19.22
CA ILE A 136 6.57 13.15 -19.79
C ILE A 136 7.04 14.35 -18.98
N ALA A 137 7.31 15.47 -19.68
CA ALA A 137 7.72 16.70 -19.03
C ALA A 137 6.63 17.23 -18.10
N GLU A 138 7.02 17.68 -16.89
CA GLU A 138 6.12 18.15 -15.84
C GLU A 138 5.25 19.34 -16.26
N ASN A 139 5.76 20.18 -17.16
CA ASN A 139 5.08 21.37 -17.70
C ASN A 139 4.23 21.08 -18.95
N SER A 140 4.08 19.81 -19.36
CA SER A 140 3.29 19.45 -20.54
C SER A 140 1.81 19.77 -20.34
N TRP A 141 1.10 19.99 -21.46
CA TRP A 141 -0.35 20.24 -21.44
C TRP A 141 -1.14 19.08 -20.84
N SER A 142 -0.71 17.84 -21.09
CA SER A 142 -1.36 16.63 -20.54
C SER A 142 -1.24 16.56 -19.02
N VAL A 143 -0.09 16.93 -18.44
CA VAL A 143 0.08 17.01 -16.98
C VAL A 143 -0.77 18.14 -16.39
N ARG A 144 -0.87 19.29 -17.07
CA ARG A 144 -1.78 20.37 -16.64
C ARG A 144 -3.24 19.92 -16.66
N LEU A 145 -3.66 19.18 -17.68
CA LEU A 145 -4.99 18.60 -17.75
C LEU A 145 -5.24 17.62 -16.59
N LEU A 146 -4.28 16.73 -16.28
CA LEU A 146 -4.39 15.81 -15.14
C LEU A 146 -4.51 16.55 -13.81
N LYS A 147 -3.69 17.59 -13.58
CA LYS A 147 -3.79 18.43 -12.38
C LYS A 147 -5.13 19.17 -12.30
N HIS A 148 -5.71 19.56 -13.44
CA HIS A 148 -7.04 20.15 -13.47
C HIS A 148 -8.14 19.13 -13.15
N LEU A 149 -8.07 17.91 -13.75
CA LEU A 149 -8.99 16.82 -13.44
C LEU A 149 -8.90 16.39 -11.97
N GLU A 150 -7.70 16.30 -11.40
CA GLU A 150 -7.47 16.07 -9.98
C GLU A 150 -8.20 17.13 -9.14
N LYS A 151 -8.02 18.42 -9.48
CA LYS A 151 -8.64 19.54 -8.77
C LYS A 151 -10.16 19.46 -8.81
N ILE A 152 -10.78 19.34 -9.97
CA ILE A 152 -12.25 19.28 -10.08
C ILE A 152 -12.82 18.03 -9.40
N SER A 153 -12.07 16.93 -9.37
CA SER A 153 -12.47 15.68 -8.71
C SER A 153 -12.52 15.86 -7.19
N PHE A 154 -11.47 16.43 -6.57
CA PHE A 154 -11.51 16.66 -5.14
C PHE A 154 -12.43 17.84 -4.74
N ASP A 155 -12.64 18.83 -5.61
CA ASP A 155 -13.63 19.89 -5.38
C ASP A 155 -15.05 19.31 -5.36
N PHE A 156 -15.35 18.37 -6.26
CA PHE A 156 -16.65 17.69 -6.36
C PHE A 156 -16.93 16.74 -5.18
N ALA A 157 -15.94 16.03 -4.66
CA ALA A 157 -16.11 15.15 -3.49
C ALA A 157 -16.53 15.96 -2.24
N ASP A 158 -17.19 15.34 -1.28
CA ASP A 158 -17.50 15.97 0.03
C ASP A 158 -16.30 15.85 0.98
N HIS A 159 -15.53 14.75 0.86
CA HIS A 159 -14.30 14.51 1.61
C HIS A 159 -13.27 13.79 0.76
N VAL A 160 -11.98 13.96 1.09
CA VAL A 160 -10.86 13.32 0.39
C VAL A 160 -10.03 12.53 1.39
N ILE A 161 -9.76 11.28 1.09
CA ILE A 161 -8.78 10.45 1.80
C ILE A 161 -7.47 10.47 1.02
N THR A 162 -6.36 10.59 1.72
CA THR A 162 -5.00 10.46 1.15
C THR A 162 -4.22 9.40 1.93
N VAL A 163 -3.25 8.77 1.27
CA VAL A 163 -2.52 7.65 1.88
C VAL A 163 -1.34 8.07 2.77
N ASN A 164 -0.94 9.35 2.76
CA ASN A 164 0.06 9.89 3.68
C ASN A 164 0.02 11.42 3.73
N GLU A 165 0.69 12.01 4.74
CA GLU A 165 0.75 13.47 4.94
C GLU A 165 1.49 14.21 3.81
N PRO A 166 2.62 13.74 3.28
CA PRO A 166 3.27 14.38 2.14
C PRO A 166 2.36 14.52 0.91
N ILE A 167 1.56 13.51 0.59
CA ILE A 167 0.55 13.59 -0.48
C ILE A 167 -0.54 14.61 -0.10
N ARG A 168 -1.05 14.56 1.13
CA ARG A 168 -2.04 15.56 1.59
C ARG A 168 -1.51 16.98 1.44
N ASN A 169 -0.26 17.22 1.87
CA ASN A 169 0.35 18.56 1.77
C ASN A 169 0.52 19.00 0.31
N LEU A 170 0.89 18.07 -0.59
CA LEU A 170 0.95 18.34 -2.03
C LEU A 170 -0.44 18.74 -2.58
N LEU A 171 -1.50 17.99 -2.26
CA LEU A 171 -2.85 18.30 -2.72
C LEU A 171 -3.39 19.60 -2.12
N VAL A 172 -3.05 19.89 -0.85
CA VAL A 172 -3.38 21.19 -0.22
C VAL A 172 -2.69 22.34 -0.95
N SER A 173 -1.43 22.20 -1.36
CA SER A 173 -0.74 23.22 -2.18
C SER A 173 -1.39 23.41 -3.56
N ARG A 174 -2.16 22.42 -4.04
CA ARG A 174 -2.94 22.47 -5.28
C ARG A 174 -4.39 22.93 -5.08
N GLY A 175 -4.76 23.33 -3.85
CA GLY A 175 -6.06 23.91 -3.53
C GLY A 175 -7.06 22.99 -2.85
N LEU A 176 -6.67 21.77 -2.41
CA LEU A 176 -7.51 20.94 -1.56
C LEU A 176 -7.61 21.57 -0.15
N PRO A 177 -8.80 21.91 0.34
CA PRO A 177 -8.94 22.45 1.70
C PRO A 177 -8.52 21.38 2.74
N ARG A 178 -7.60 21.74 3.65
CA ARG A 178 -7.07 20.79 4.65
C ARG A 178 -8.18 20.15 5.50
N ARG A 179 -9.23 20.93 5.88
CA ARG A 179 -10.39 20.43 6.64
C ARG A 179 -11.23 19.38 5.88
N LYS A 180 -11.11 19.33 4.54
CA LYS A 180 -11.80 18.38 3.65
C LYS A 180 -10.99 17.12 3.40
N SER A 181 -9.86 16.93 4.08
CA SER A 181 -8.96 15.82 3.83
C SER A 181 -8.54 15.10 5.10
N THR A 182 -8.46 13.78 5.03
CA THR A 182 -7.99 12.91 6.11
C THR A 182 -6.94 11.92 5.56
N VAL A 183 -5.89 11.68 6.33
CA VAL A 183 -4.90 10.66 6.00
C VAL A 183 -5.33 9.33 6.58
N ILE A 184 -5.54 8.35 5.69
CA ILE A 184 -5.73 6.93 6.03
C ILE A 184 -4.64 6.14 5.31
N MET A 185 -3.60 5.80 6.05
CA MET A 185 -2.44 5.13 5.45
C MET A 185 -2.74 3.70 5.01
N ASN A 186 -2.15 3.33 3.88
CA ASN A 186 -2.21 1.96 3.41
C ASN A 186 -1.13 1.12 4.09
N VAL A 187 -1.39 0.67 5.31
CA VAL A 187 -0.49 -0.16 6.11
C VAL A 187 -1.04 -1.58 6.25
N VAL A 188 -0.22 -2.51 6.63
CA VAL A 188 -0.60 -3.92 6.75
C VAL A 188 -1.43 -4.19 7.99
N ASP A 189 -2.23 -5.25 7.95
CA ASP A 189 -2.94 -5.77 9.12
C ASP A 189 -1.98 -6.63 9.94
N GLU A 190 -1.69 -6.20 11.17
CA GLU A 190 -0.72 -6.86 12.07
C GLU A 190 -1.15 -8.27 12.45
N ALA A 191 -2.45 -8.55 12.51
CA ALA A 191 -2.97 -9.88 12.83
C ALA A 191 -2.46 -10.98 11.88
N ARG A 192 -2.11 -10.62 10.65
CA ARG A 192 -1.51 -11.55 9.67
C ARG A 192 -0.09 -12.00 10.03
N PHE A 193 0.60 -11.27 10.90
CA PHE A 193 1.98 -11.52 11.29
C PHE A 193 2.09 -12.19 12.66
N THR A 194 1.04 -12.14 13.50
CA THR A 194 1.01 -12.77 14.82
C THR A 194 0.82 -14.27 14.76
N HIS A 195 0.16 -14.80 13.73
CA HIS A 195 -0.13 -16.22 13.58
C HIS A 195 1.03 -17.04 12.99
N GLY A 196 2.10 -16.39 12.52
CA GLY A 196 3.30 -17.04 11.95
C GLY A 196 4.46 -17.24 12.94
N SER A 197 4.33 -16.78 14.18
CA SER A 197 5.43 -16.80 15.16
C SER A 197 5.56 -18.09 15.98
N SER A 198 4.82 -19.16 15.66
CA SER A 198 4.76 -20.39 16.46
C SER A 198 5.82 -21.46 16.14
N SER A 199 6.97 -21.09 15.51
CA SER A 199 8.12 -22.01 15.47
C SER A 199 9.43 -21.27 15.78
N SER A 200 9.67 -21.11 17.09
CA SER A 200 10.93 -20.60 17.63
C SER A 200 12.17 -21.49 17.33
N THR A 201 11.98 -22.69 16.85
CA THR A 201 13.06 -23.65 16.56
C THR A 201 13.86 -23.34 15.29
N ASP A 202 13.27 -22.68 14.29
CA ASP A 202 13.97 -22.37 13.01
C ASP A 202 14.78 -21.05 13.06
N ALA A 203 14.39 -20.11 13.92
CA ALA A 203 15.15 -18.86 14.11
C ALA A 203 16.50 -19.14 14.81
N ASP A 204 16.51 -20.06 15.77
CA ASP A 204 17.74 -20.47 16.48
C ASP A 204 18.69 -21.26 15.56
N ALA A 205 18.16 -22.05 14.62
CA ALA A 205 18.96 -22.79 13.64
C ALA A 205 19.67 -21.87 12.62
N ALA A 206 19.05 -20.76 12.23
CA ALA A 206 19.68 -19.78 11.33
C ALA A 206 20.82 -19.01 12.04
N THR A 207 20.65 -18.70 13.31
CA THR A 207 21.67 -18.03 14.15
C THR A 207 22.82 -18.96 14.48
N ALA A 208 22.55 -20.26 14.65
CA ALA A 208 23.57 -21.29 14.89
C ALA A 208 24.50 -21.55 13.69
N SER A 209 24.12 -21.18 12.47
CA SER A 209 24.91 -21.37 11.24
C SER A 209 25.93 -20.25 10.96
N GLY A 210 26.01 -19.19 11.77
CA GLY A 210 26.87 -18.03 11.52
C GLY A 210 26.47 -17.21 10.26
N ARG A 211 25.27 -17.44 9.74
CA ARG A 211 24.72 -16.77 8.54
C ARG A 211 24.04 -15.46 8.94
N PHE A 212 24.20 -14.44 8.08
CA PHE A 212 23.50 -13.15 8.20
C PHE A 212 22.69 -12.88 6.93
N VAL A 213 21.38 -12.72 7.05
CA VAL A 213 20.47 -12.60 5.92
C VAL A 213 19.98 -11.17 5.75
N ILE A 214 20.35 -10.55 4.62
CA ILE A 214 19.78 -9.31 4.11
C ILE A 214 18.62 -9.71 3.20
N MET A 215 17.43 -9.12 3.35
CA MET A 215 16.27 -9.54 2.58
C MET A 215 15.53 -8.38 1.92
N TYR A 216 15.14 -8.60 0.67
CA TYR A 216 14.09 -7.86 -0.02
C TYR A 216 12.96 -8.81 -0.39
N HIS A 217 11.70 -8.36 -0.28
CA HIS A 217 10.56 -9.10 -0.82
C HIS A 217 9.61 -8.17 -1.59
N GLY A 218 9.00 -8.69 -2.65
CA GLY A 218 7.96 -8.05 -3.44
C GLY A 218 8.24 -7.98 -4.93
N TYR A 219 7.58 -7.05 -5.62
CA TYR A 219 7.67 -6.93 -7.07
C TYR A 219 9.04 -6.46 -7.54
N LEU A 220 9.61 -7.12 -8.57
CA LEU A 220 10.94 -6.85 -9.09
C LEU A 220 10.85 -5.91 -10.30
N ALA A 221 10.82 -4.61 -10.03
CA ALA A 221 10.81 -3.56 -11.05
C ALA A 221 11.93 -2.56 -10.79
N GLU A 222 12.37 -1.87 -11.84
CA GLU A 222 13.49 -0.94 -11.83
C GLU A 222 13.38 0.13 -10.74
N ILE A 223 12.16 0.64 -10.51
CA ILE A 223 11.89 1.66 -9.50
C ILE A 223 12.25 1.25 -8.07
N TYR A 224 12.32 -0.07 -7.80
CA TYR A 224 12.69 -0.58 -6.48
C TYR A 224 14.20 -0.76 -6.29
N GLY A 225 15.03 -0.44 -7.29
CA GLY A 225 16.47 -0.26 -7.15
C GLY A 225 17.29 -1.50 -6.77
N LEU A 226 16.78 -2.72 -7.04
CA LEU A 226 17.47 -3.97 -6.65
C LEU A 226 18.83 -4.15 -7.32
N ALA A 227 19.02 -3.65 -8.54
CA ALA A 227 20.32 -3.65 -9.18
C ALA A 227 21.34 -2.84 -8.36
N ILE A 228 20.93 -1.68 -7.81
CA ILE A 228 21.78 -0.84 -6.93
C ILE A 228 22.13 -1.62 -5.65
N ALA A 229 21.17 -2.39 -5.10
CA ALA A 229 21.42 -3.17 -3.90
C ALA A 229 22.41 -4.33 -4.14
N ILE A 230 22.32 -5.02 -5.29
CA ILE A 230 23.27 -6.06 -5.67
C ILE A 230 24.68 -5.46 -5.87
N GLU A 231 24.77 -4.32 -6.55
CA GLU A 231 26.06 -3.62 -6.72
C GLU A 231 26.64 -3.14 -5.38
N ALA A 232 25.81 -2.60 -4.49
CA ALA A 232 26.24 -2.22 -3.14
C ALA A 232 26.74 -3.43 -2.34
N PHE A 233 26.00 -4.55 -2.39
CA PHE A 233 26.43 -5.79 -1.74
C PHE A 233 27.73 -6.33 -2.33
N CYS A 234 27.92 -6.22 -3.64
CA CYS A 234 29.18 -6.58 -4.32
C CYS A 234 30.39 -5.84 -3.76
N LEU A 235 30.24 -4.54 -3.42
CA LEU A 235 31.33 -3.74 -2.87
C LEU A 235 31.79 -4.21 -1.49
N VAL A 236 30.91 -4.78 -0.67
CA VAL A 236 31.15 -5.00 0.76
C VAL A 236 30.94 -6.42 1.26
N HIS A 237 30.58 -7.37 0.40
CA HIS A 237 30.30 -8.74 0.82
C HIS A 237 31.49 -9.45 1.51
N ASN A 238 32.73 -9.05 1.20
CA ASN A 238 33.94 -9.55 1.87
C ASN A 238 34.10 -8.98 3.27
N GLU A 239 33.54 -7.81 3.58
CA GLU A 239 33.50 -7.20 4.92
C GLU A 239 32.39 -7.78 5.82
N MET A 240 31.51 -8.57 5.24
CA MET A 240 30.37 -9.22 5.91
C MET A 240 30.44 -10.75 5.74
N PRO A 241 31.43 -11.44 6.36
CA PRO A 241 31.52 -12.87 6.29
C PRO A 241 30.23 -13.55 6.77
N GLY A 242 29.75 -14.56 6.04
CA GLY A 242 28.49 -15.23 6.30
C GLY A 242 27.23 -14.49 5.82
N ALA A 243 27.35 -13.27 5.26
CA ALA A 243 26.20 -12.55 4.73
C ALA A 243 25.70 -13.15 3.40
N GLU A 244 24.38 -13.30 3.30
CA GLU A 244 23.63 -13.65 2.10
C GLU A 244 22.59 -12.55 1.81
N PHE A 245 22.34 -12.26 0.53
CA PHE A 245 21.27 -11.36 0.10
C PHE A 245 20.15 -12.17 -0.57
N TRP A 246 18.97 -12.21 0.06
CA TRP A 246 17.82 -12.94 -0.42
C TRP A 246 16.80 -11.98 -1.07
N ILE A 247 16.39 -12.31 -2.30
CA ILE A 247 15.42 -11.53 -3.07
C ILE A 247 14.22 -12.42 -3.36
N LEU A 248 13.09 -12.12 -2.69
CA LEU A 248 11.83 -12.82 -2.84
C LEU A 248 10.91 -12.02 -3.76
N GLY A 249 10.33 -12.67 -4.75
CA GLY A 249 9.37 -12.05 -5.65
C GLY A 249 9.61 -12.34 -7.12
N ASP A 250 8.81 -11.68 -7.94
CA ASP A 250 8.88 -11.78 -9.40
C ASP A 250 8.61 -10.40 -10.05
N GLY A 251 9.00 -10.26 -11.32
CA GLY A 251 8.80 -9.02 -12.06
C GLY A 251 9.72 -8.90 -13.27
N PRO A 252 9.58 -7.82 -14.05
CA PRO A 252 10.33 -7.64 -15.31
C PRO A 252 11.85 -7.62 -15.13
N GLU A 253 12.34 -7.21 -13.94
CA GLU A 253 13.78 -7.13 -13.65
C GLU A 253 14.42 -8.48 -13.26
N LYS A 254 13.67 -9.56 -13.09
CA LYS A 254 14.20 -10.84 -12.59
C LYS A 254 15.38 -11.34 -13.44
N GLY A 255 15.23 -11.34 -14.76
CA GLY A 255 16.28 -11.82 -15.67
C GLY A 255 17.54 -10.96 -15.62
N SER A 256 17.39 -9.63 -15.59
CA SER A 256 18.52 -8.69 -15.50
C SER A 256 19.24 -8.80 -14.16
N LEU A 257 18.52 -9.02 -13.05
CA LEU A 257 19.09 -9.21 -11.71
C LEU A 257 19.86 -10.55 -11.61
N VAL A 258 19.35 -11.64 -12.17
CA VAL A 258 20.09 -12.92 -12.27
C VAL A 258 21.39 -12.73 -13.03
N SER A 259 21.33 -12.12 -14.22
CA SER A 259 22.51 -11.85 -15.04
C SER A 259 23.52 -10.96 -14.34
N LEU A 260 23.06 -9.93 -13.62
CA LEU A 260 23.92 -9.03 -12.83
C LEU A 260 24.63 -9.82 -11.72
N THR A 261 23.91 -10.64 -10.96
CA THR A 261 24.46 -11.49 -9.89
C THR A 261 25.57 -12.42 -10.41
N GLN A 262 25.35 -13.05 -11.57
CA GLN A 262 26.35 -13.92 -12.21
C GLN A 262 27.59 -13.13 -12.65
N ARG A 263 27.43 -12.00 -13.36
CA ARG A 263 28.54 -11.16 -13.80
C ARG A 263 29.39 -10.64 -12.64
N ARG A 264 28.81 -10.44 -11.47
CA ARG A 264 29.51 -9.98 -10.25
C ARG A 264 30.10 -11.13 -9.43
N GLY A 265 29.97 -12.39 -9.85
CA GLY A 265 30.46 -13.55 -9.12
C GLY A 265 29.75 -13.81 -7.79
N LEU A 266 28.51 -13.30 -7.63
CA LEU A 266 27.75 -13.36 -6.37
C LEU A 266 26.73 -14.53 -6.33
N ALA A 267 26.76 -15.46 -7.27
CA ALA A 267 25.75 -16.52 -7.39
C ALA A 267 25.61 -17.39 -6.12
N SER A 268 26.66 -17.52 -5.32
CA SER A 268 26.64 -18.25 -4.03
C SER A 268 26.13 -17.42 -2.85
N LYS A 269 26.06 -16.09 -2.98
CA LYS A 269 25.73 -15.16 -1.89
C LYS A 269 24.43 -14.39 -2.12
N VAL A 270 23.99 -14.21 -3.36
CA VAL A 270 22.72 -13.55 -3.72
C VAL A 270 21.74 -14.60 -4.23
N ARG A 271 20.63 -14.77 -3.55
CA ARG A 271 19.63 -15.81 -3.85
C ARG A 271 18.32 -15.18 -4.33
N LEU A 272 17.96 -15.37 -5.59
CA LEU A 272 16.66 -15.02 -6.13
C LEU A 272 15.70 -16.19 -5.90
N ILE A 273 14.90 -16.11 -4.83
CA ILE A 273 14.02 -17.19 -4.36
C ILE A 273 12.81 -17.38 -5.31
N GLY A 274 12.33 -16.30 -5.92
CA GLY A 274 11.11 -16.30 -6.72
C GLY A 274 9.87 -15.87 -5.92
N LEU A 275 8.70 -16.13 -6.50
CA LEU A 275 7.42 -15.74 -5.91
C LEU A 275 7.13 -16.64 -4.69
N VAL A 276 6.74 -16.01 -3.58
CA VAL A 276 6.26 -16.68 -2.37
C VAL A 276 4.81 -16.27 -2.09
N LEU A 277 4.04 -17.14 -1.46
CA LEU A 277 2.66 -16.82 -1.09
C LEU A 277 2.63 -15.74 -0.01
N PRO A 278 1.64 -14.83 -0.01
CA PRO A 278 1.51 -13.81 1.03
C PRO A 278 1.42 -14.36 2.45
N THR A 279 0.92 -15.59 2.61
CA THR A 279 0.83 -16.30 3.89
C THR A 279 2.18 -16.83 4.38
N GLU A 280 3.16 -16.98 3.50
CA GLU A 280 4.50 -17.47 3.82
C GLU A 280 5.47 -16.33 4.17
N VAL A 281 5.13 -15.08 3.79
CA VAL A 281 5.99 -13.91 4.01
C VAL A 281 6.45 -13.76 5.47
N PRO A 282 5.60 -13.94 6.50
CA PRO A 282 6.05 -13.87 7.89
C PRO A 282 7.15 -14.91 8.24
N ALA A 283 7.03 -16.13 7.74
CA ALA A 283 8.03 -17.18 7.96
C ALA A 283 9.38 -16.86 7.29
N TRP A 284 9.35 -16.22 6.11
CA TRP A 284 10.56 -15.73 5.46
C TRP A 284 11.17 -14.55 6.21
N LEU A 285 10.36 -13.59 6.66
CA LEU A 285 10.82 -12.44 7.44
C LEU A 285 11.45 -12.86 8.78
N ASN A 286 10.99 -13.94 9.41
CA ASN A 286 11.65 -14.51 10.59
C ASN A 286 13.10 -14.91 10.31
N LYS A 287 13.40 -15.41 9.11
CA LYS A 287 14.73 -15.88 8.70
C LYS A 287 15.70 -14.76 8.34
N CYS A 288 15.27 -13.51 8.21
CA CYS A 288 16.15 -12.40 7.88
C CYS A 288 16.63 -11.65 9.12
N ASP A 289 17.83 -11.08 9.04
CA ASP A 289 18.40 -10.20 10.06
C ASP A 289 18.05 -8.75 9.82
N ILE A 290 18.06 -8.31 8.56
CA ILE A 290 17.68 -6.95 8.16
C ILE A 290 16.87 -6.93 6.86
N GLY A 291 15.93 -5.99 6.78
CA GLY A 291 15.25 -5.64 5.54
C GLY A 291 16.00 -4.61 4.72
N ILE A 292 15.85 -4.66 3.41
CA ILE A 292 16.40 -3.64 2.50
C ILE A 292 15.34 -3.15 1.53
N LEU A 293 15.18 -1.83 1.43
CA LEU A 293 14.22 -1.15 0.55
C LEU A 293 14.91 -0.06 -0.27
N PRO A 294 15.63 -0.43 -1.35
CA PRO A 294 16.52 0.46 -2.08
C PRO A 294 15.82 1.23 -3.20
N MET A 295 14.65 1.80 -2.91
CA MET A 295 13.83 2.52 -3.88
C MET A 295 14.61 3.66 -4.54
N ARG A 296 14.43 3.83 -5.86
CA ARG A 296 15.06 4.91 -6.61
C ARG A 296 14.44 6.26 -6.25
N ARG A 297 15.16 7.35 -6.51
CA ARG A 297 14.59 8.69 -6.46
C ARG A 297 13.74 8.95 -7.71
N GLY A 298 12.58 9.55 -7.53
CA GLY A 298 11.68 9.92 -8.61
C GLY A 298 10.51 10.75 -8.10
N ILE A 299 9.91 11.58 -8.95
CA ILE A 299 8.83 12.51 -8.58
C ILE A 299 7.70 11.79 -7.84
N PHE A 300 7.26 10.63 -8.35
CA PHE A 300 6.23 9.81 -7.70
C PHE A 300 6.76 9.13 -6.44
N LEU A 301 7.98 8.59 -6.48
CA LEU A 301 8.55 7.79 -5.39
C LEU A 301 8.88 8.60 -4.15
N GLU A 302 9.13 9.92 -4.27
CA GLU A 302 9.28 10.82 -3.12
C GLU A 302 8.05 10.83 -2.20
N PHE A 303 6.88 10.51 -2.75
CA PHE A 303 5.61 10.43 -2.02
C PHE A 303 5.17 8.99 -1.70
N ALA A 304 5.91 7.99 -2.15
CA ALA A 304 5.54 6.59 -1.94
C ALA A 304 5.93 6.11 -0.53
N PHE A 305 4.98 5.46 0.12
CA PHE A 305 5.21 4.74 1.38
C PHE A 305 5.17 3.23 1.08
N PRO A 306 6.30 2.52 1.18
CA PRO A 306 6.36 1.12 0.78
C PRO A 306 5.64 0.20 1.78
N ASN A 307 4.68 -0.57 1.33
CA ASN A 307 3.90 -1.51 2.16
C ASN A 307 4.77 -2.56 2.87
N LYS A 308 5.98 -2.82 2.37
CA LYS A 308 6.93 -3.76 2.96
C LYS A 308 7.60 -3.23 4.23
N LEU A 309 7.73 -1.92 4.38
CA LEU A 309 8.36 -1.31 5.55
C LEU A 309 7.63 -1.69 6.86
N PRO A 310 6.29 -1.55 6.96
CA PRO A 310 5.54 -2.05 8.11
C PRO A 310 5.75 -3.54 8.39
N GLU A 311 5.87 -4.38 7.37
CA GLU A 311 6.04 -5.82 7.54
C GLU A 311 7.36 -6.15 8.26
N TYR A 312 8.47 -5.50 7.86
CA TYR A 312 9.74 -5.61 8.58
C TYR A 312 9.66 -5.07 10.01
N ILE A 313 9.02 -3.90 10.20
CA ILE A 313 8.88 -3.27 11.52
C ILE A 313 8.09 -4.16 12.48
N ILE A 314 6.97 -4.72 12.05
CA ILE A 314 6.13 -5.63 12.83
C ILE A 314 6.93 -6.87 13.25
N MET A 315 7.76 -7.39 12.33
CA MET A 315 8.64 -8.54 12.60
C MET A 315 9.91 -8.18 13.37
N GLY A 316 10.03 -6.95 13.87
CA GLY A 316 11.17 -6.50 14.68
C GLY A 316 12.50 -6.46 13.95
N LYS A 317 12.47 -6.25 12.62
CA LYS A 317 13.67 -6.21 11.79
C LYS A 317 14.15 -4.79 11.56
N ALA A 318 15.44 -4.52 11.71
CA ALA A 318 16.04 -3.28 11.29
C ALA A 318 15.99 -3.17 9.75
N VAL A 319 15.79 -1.96 9.24
CA VAL A 319 15.61 -1.72 7.80
C VAL A 319 16.61 -0.69 7.29
N VAL A 320 17.30 -1.05 6.21
CA VAL A 320 18.09 -0.12 5.39
C VAL A 320 17.21 0.36 4.23
N ILE A 321 17.01 1.67 4.12
CA ILE A 321 15.99 2.23 3.22
C ILE A 321 16.43 3.53 2.58
N SER A 322 15.95 3.76 1.34
CA SER A 322 16.18 5.02 0.63
C SER A 322 15.58 6.22 1.35
N ARG A 323 16.33 7.32 1.40
CA ARG A 323 15.92 8.61 1.97
C ARG A 323 14.95 9.32 1.04
N LEU A 324 13.64 9.04 1.22
CA LEU A 324 12.54 9.62 0.46
C LEU A 324 11.62 10.42 1.38
N LYS A 325 11.01 11.50 0.87
CA LYS A 325 10.19 12.46 1.66
C LYS A 325 9.09 11.79 2.47
N ALA A 326 8.35 10.85 1.85
CA ALA A 326 7.25 10.17 2.55
C ALA A 326 7.73 9.32 3.70
N ILE A 327 8.93 8.72 3.61
CA ILE A 327 9.48 7.86 4.67
C ILE A 327 10.04 8.73 5.80
N GLN A 328 10.81 9.77 5.47
CA GLN A 328 11.39 10.72 6.45
C GLN A 328 10.32 11.50 7.23
N HIS A 329 9.09 11.62 6.67
CA HIS A 329 8.00 12.26 7.39
C HIS A 329 7.53 11.45 8.61
N TYR A 330 7.67 10.12 8.56
CA TYR A 330 7.16 9.23 9.61
C TYR A 330 8.25 8.60 10.46
N PHE A 331 9.49 8.55 9.95
CA PHE A 331 10.58 7.85 10.61
C PHE A 331 11.84 8.70 10.70
N SER A 332 12.46 8.67 11.88
CA SER A 332 13.72 9.34 12.20
C SER A 332 14.95 8.51 11.79
N GLU A 333 16.14 9.11 11.90
CA GLU A 333 17.44 8.45 11.71
C GLU A 333 17.74 7.40 12.79
N GLU A 334 17.05 7.48 13.94
CA GLU A 334 17.12 6.49 15.01
C GLU A 334 16.21 5.28 14.78
N ALA A 335 15.24 5.40 13.85
CA ALA A 335 14.30 4.34 13.52
C ALA A 335 14.74 3.51 12.31
N LEU A 336 15.34 4.14 11.31
CA LEU A 336 15.72 3.49 10.05
C LEU A 336 17.16 3.85 9.65
N ALA A 337 17.85 2.90 9.03
CA ALA A 337 19.16 3.15 8.43
C ALA A 337 18.98 3.74 7.03
N PHE A 338 18.91 5.07 6.94
CA PHE A 338 18.71 5.77 5.69
C PHE A 338 20.00 5.82 4.86
N PHE A 339 19.83 5.70 3.54
CA PHE A 339 20.88 5.98 2.57
C PHE A 339 20.35 6.88 1.43
N GLU A 340 21.25 7.60 0.76
CA GLU A 340 20.88 8.47 -0.36
C GLU A 340 20.45 7.64 -1.58
N PRO A 341 19.23 7.85 -2.12
CA PRO A 341 18.72 7.09 -3.26
C PRO A 341 19.69 7.12 -4.44
N ASN A 342 19.79 5.99 -5.14
CA ASN A 342 20.72 5.76 -6.27
C ASN A 342 22.22 5.77 -5.90
N ASN A 343 22.59 5.90 -4.63
CA ASN A 343 23.98 5.88 -4.18
C ASN A 343 24.36 4.51 -3.62
N GLN A 344 24.99 3.68 -4.46
CA GLN A 344 25.41 2.32 -4.09
C GLN A 344 26.48 2.31 -2.99
N ALA A 345 27.38 3.29 -2.95
CA ALA A 345 28.43 3.36 -1.94
C ALA A 345 27.86 3.71 -0.55
N ASP A 346 26.86 4.60 -0.51
CA ASP A 346 26.17 4.92 0.74
C ASP A 346 25.34 3.73 1.24
N LEU A 347 24.62 3.05 0.33
CA LEU A 347 23.90 1.83 0.65
C LEU A 347 24.83 0.74 1.21
N ALA A 348 25.98 0.51 0.56
CA ALA A 348 26.99 -0.43 1.01
C ALA A 348 27.49 -0.10 2.43
N ARG A 349 27.79 1.18 2.70
CA ARG A 349 28.21 1.66 4.02
C ARG A 349 27.14 1.39 5.09
N GLN A 350 25.85 1.62 4.79
CA GLN A 350 24.77 1.32 5.73
C GLN A 350 24.59 -0.18 5.95
N MET A 351 24.75 -1.02 4.91
CA MET A 351 24.73 -2.49 5.07
C MET A 351 25.80 -2.95 6.06
N VAL A 352 27.05 -2.51 5.90
CA VAL A 352 28.16 -2.86 6.81
C VAL A 352 27.91 -2.34 8.21
N ARG A 353 27.46 -1.08 8.35
CA ARG A 353 27.14 -0.47 9.66
C ARG A 353 26.13 -1.30 10.44
N VAL A 354 25.04 -1.67 9.78
CA VAL A 354 23.95 -2.46 10.44
C VAL A 354 24.38 -3.92 10.63
N TYR A 355 25.20 -4.48 9.75
CA TYR A 355 25.78 -5.81 9.92
C TYR A 355 26.67 -5.91 11.17
N ARG A 356 27.59 -4.97 11.34
CA ARG A 356 28.62 -4.99 12.41
C ARG A 356 28.05 -4.74 13.82
N ASP A 357 26.99 -3.94 13.95
CA ASP A 357 26.46 -3.50 15.25
C ASP A 357 25.07 -4.14 15.51
N LYS A 358 25.07 -5.24 16.27
CA LYS A 358 23.84 -5.91 16.76
C LYS A 358 23.00 -4.99 17.66
N GLY A 359 23.66 -4.17 18.48
CA GLY A 359 22.98 -3.20 19.36
C GLY A 359 22.25 -2.13 18.55
N LEU A 360 22.87 -1.63 17.47
CA LEU A 360 22.24 -0.69 16.54
C LEU A 360 20.99 -1.32 15.89
N ARG A 361 21.07 -2.58 15.41
CA ARG A 361 19.90 -3.27 14.84
C ARG A 361 18.74 -3.29 15.82
N ALA A 362 19.01 -3.64 17.08
CA ALA A 362 17.98 -3.69 18.10
C ALA A 362 17.38 -2.31 18.40
N ARG A 363 18.19 -1.26 18.48
CA ARG A 363 17.72 0.13 18.68
C ARG A 363 16.87 0.62 17.52
N LEU A 364 17.35 0.43 16.27
CA LEU A 364 16.59 0.81 15.07
C LEU A 364 15.21 0.11 15.03
N ALA A 365 15.17 -1.20 15.24
CA ALA A 365 13.93 -1.95 15.24
C ALA A 365 12.95 -1.51 16.34
N ALA A 366 13.43 -1.27 17.55
CA ALA A 366 12.61 -0.78 18.65
C ALA A 366 12.04 0.61 18.35
N ARG A 367 12.90 1.54 17.90
CA ARG A 367 12.47 2.90 17.57
C ARG A 367 11.50 2.94 16.38
N ALA A 368 11.74 2.14 15.35
CA ALA A 368 10.83 2.00 14.22
C ALA A 368 9.44 1.53 14.65
N LYS A 369 9.35 0.59 15.60
CA LYS A 369 8.09 0.12 16.14
C LYS A 369 7.34 1.22 16.92
N GLU A 370 8.06 2.02 17.71
CA GLU A 370 7.48 3.17 18.41
C GLU A 370 6.88 4.19 17.42
N GLU A 371 7.65 4.59 16.40
CA GLU A 371 7.24 5.57 15.40
C GLU A 371 6.16 5.03 14.45
N TYR A 372 6.08 3.71 14.25
CA TYR A 372 5.02 3.07 13.49
C TYR A 372 3.68 3.01 14.25
N THR A 373 3.70 2.94 15.58
CA THR A 373 2.50 2.76 16.41
C THR A 373 1.36 3.74 16.09
N PRO A 374 1.60 5.06 15.85
CA PRO A 374 0.53 6.01 15.54
C PRO A 374 -0.11 5.83 14.14
N ILE A 375 0.54 5.06 13.28
CA ILE A 375 0.11 4.85 11.88
C ILE A 375 -0.28 3.40 11.55
N ARG A 376 -0.32 2.51 12.54
CA ARG A 376 -0.72 1.12 12.38
C ARG A 376 -2.17 0.97 11.95
N TRP A 377 -2.54 -0.20 11.41
CA TRP A 377 -3.87 -0.42 10.83
C TRP A 377 -5.01 -0.15 11.82
N ASP A 378 -4.90 -0.59 13.06
CA ASP A 378 -5.97 -0.35 14.05
C ASP A 378 -6.27 1.14 14.25
N VAL A 379 -5.23 1.99 14.29
CA VAL A 379 -5.36 3.44 14.37
C VAL A 379 -6.00 4.00 13.10
N MET A 380 -5.55 3.55 11.92
CA MET A 380 -6.10 3.97 10.63
C MET A 380 -7.55 3.52 10.47
N LYS A 381 -7.89 2.31 10.92
CA LYS A 381 -9.25 1.77 10.94
C LYS A 381 -10.19 2.64 11.78
N GLN A 382 -9.79 2.99 13.00
CA GLN A 382 -10.59 3.86 13.88
C GLN A 382 -10.76 5.26 13.26
N ARG A 383 -9.69 5.83 12.69
CA ARG A 383 -9.75 7.11 12.00
C ARG A 383 -10.69 7.07 10.78
N TYR A 384 -10.68 5.97 10.00
CA TYR A 384 -11.61 5.81 8.88
C TYR A 384 -13.05 5.69 9.35
N LEU A 385 -13.33 4.88 10.38
CA LEU A 385 -14.67 4.74 10.92
C LEU A 385 -15.19 6.04 11.53
N GLY A 386 -14.34 6.77 12.26
CA GLY A 386 -14.67 8.12 12.78
C GLY A 386 -15.01 9.10 11.66
N LEU A 387 -14.22 9.15 10.59
CA LEU A 387 -14.53 9.97 9.40
C LEU A 387 -15.91 9.61 8.81
N VAL A 388 -16.23 8.33 8.71
CA VAL A 388 -17.53 7.88 8.18
C VAL A 388 -18.66 8.28 9.13
N GLU A 389 -18.50 8.10 10.44
CA GLU A 389 -19.50 8.51 11.44
C GLU A 389 -19.73 10.03 11.43
N ASP A 390 -18.68 10.83 11.33
CA ASP A 390 -18.77 12.30 11.21
C ASP A 390 -19.50 12.71 9.93
N THR A 391 -19.29 11.95 8.84
CA THR A 391 -19.87 12.26 7.53
C THR A 391 -21.35 11.88 7.44
N VAL A 392 -21.74 10.70 7.96
CA VAL A 392 -23.07 10.12 7.73
C VAL A 392 -23.73 9.54 8.98
N GLY A 393 -23.08 9.64 10.14
CA GLY A 393 -23.50 9.07 11.42
C GLY A 393 -23.28 7.54 11.50
N PRO A 394 -23.37 6.96 12.71
CA PRO A 394 -23.02 5.57 12.97
C PRO A 394 -23.90 4.56 12.20
N GLY A 395 -23.33 3.40 11.87
CA GLY A 395 -24.05 2.21 11.41
C GLY A 395 -24.94 1.63 12.52
N ARG A 396 -25.88 0.76 12.16
CA ARG A 396 -26.61 -0.04 13.15
C ARG A 396 -25.77 -1.26 13.52
N ARG A 397 -25.36 -1.37 14.77
CA ARG A 397 -24.76 -2.61 15.31
C ARG A 397 -25.82 -3.70 15.39
N THR A 398 -25.46 -4.94 15.08
CA THR A 398 -26.29 -6.10 15.39
C THR A 398 -26.25 -6.37 16.90
N ALA A 399 -27.28 -7.05 17.46
CA ALA A 399 -27.34 -7.37 18.89
C ALA A 399 -26.11 -8.19 19.38
N GLU A 400 -25.54 -9.04 18.51
CA GLU A 400 -24.30 -9.80 18.77
C GLU A 400 -23.07 -8.89 18.86
N GLN A 401 -22.97 -7.91 17.95
CA GLN A 401 -21.84 -6.95 17.94
C GLN A 401 -21.91 -6.00 19.14
N SER A 402 -23.10 -5.65 19.60
CA SER A 402 -23.30 -4.86 20.84
C SER A 402 -22.86 -5.66 22.07
N ARG A 403 -23.23 -6.95 22.18
CA ARG A 403 -22.77 -7.82 23.28
C ARG A 403 -21.26 -8.05 23.28
N ALA A 404 -20.66 -8.27 22.14
CA ALA A 404 -19.20 -8.45 22.03
C ALA A 404 -18.42 -7.17 22.44
N ALA A 405 -18.95 -5.99 22.12
CA ALA A 405 -18.37 -4.71 22.53
C ALA A 405 -18.50 -4.46 24.04
N GLU A 406 -19.65 -4.81 24.65
CA GLU A 406 -19.87 -4.72 26.10
C GLU A 406 -18.97 -5.69 26.88
N VAL A 407 -18.80 -6.93 26.42
CA VAL A 407 -17.89 -7.91 27.05
C VAL A 407 -16.44 -7.44 26.97
N SER A 408 -16.03 -6.82 25.86
CA SER A 408 -14.67 -6.25 25.72
C SER A 408 -14.41 -5.00 26.61
N LEU A 409 -15.46 -4.24 26.94
CA LEU A 409 -15.38 -3.09 27.86
C LEU A 409 -15.35 -3.53 29.35
N LEU A 410 -15.94 -4.67 29.67
CA LEU A 410 -15.94 -5.22 31.03
C LEU A 410 -14.66 -6.02 31.36
N GLN A 411 -13.81 -6.31 30.35
CA GLN A 411 -12.52 -7.02 30.49
C GLN A 411 -11.30 -6.07 30.48
N ARG A 412 -11.52 -4.79 30.48
CA ARG A 412 -10.48 -3.73 30.64
C ARG A 412 -10.66 -3.04 32.00
#